data_328cb374a1d250cfe4e8e854da0739ae
#
_entry.id   328cb374a1d250cfe4e8e854da0739ae
#
_cell.length_a   1.000
_cell.length_b   1.000
_cell.length_c   1.000
_cell.angle_alpha   90.00
_cell.angle_beta   90.00
_cell.angle_gamma   90.00
#
_symmetry.space_group_name_H-M   'P 1'
#
loop_
_entity.id
_entity.type
_entity.pdbx_description
1 polymer ?
#
loop_
_entity_poly.entity_id
_entity_poly.type
_entity_poly.pdbx_seq_one_letter_code
_entity_poly.pdbx_strand_id
1 'polypeptide(L)'
;VSRLHSLYGSGRHIRNYIEGTLINYTIIEDFLDPEHARQVANIIKDDTNWVHVYKTNKKHNPVELSHSFKDKKERSTQQNLLQQSLMSDEFTFKQKRMARHRETCRCAYCSLINDTLLSSDFIEYLETLSNLQDLDLISHFASIFDVGDFLSIHKDPKYDVAYILNLSEDWKYEYGGCLTVFDDERPTVILPKFNSLVLMFLEPEGIEHYVSEVSQLAPEPRIAVSGWYNRNSS
;
A
#
# COMPACT_ATOMS: atom_id res chain seq x y z
N VAL A 1 1.72 -24.27 10.52
CA VAL A 1 1.64 -23.99 9.08
C VAL A 1 0.30 -24.42 8.51
N SER A 2 -0.22 -25.64 8.77
CA SER A 2 -1.48 -26.13 8.19
C SER A 2 -2.75 -25.40 8.68
N ARG A 3 -2.75 -24.87 9.90
CA ARG A 3 -3.90 -24.17 10.51
C ARG A 3 -4.02 -22.72 9.99
N LEU A 4 -2.90 -22.05 9.77
CA LEU A 4 -2.82 -20.69 9.26
C LEU A 4 -3.24 -20.62 7.77
N HIS A 5 -2.90 -21.65 6.96
CA HIS A 5 -3.38 -21.77 5.58
C HIS A 5 -4.91 -21.87 5.45
N SER A 6 -5.60 -22.41 6.47
CA SER A 6 -7.06 -22.51 6.46
C SER A 6 -7.78 -21.21 6.84
N LEU A 7 -7.08 -20.27 7.53
CA LEU A 7 -7.63 -19.00 7.99
C LEU A 7 -7.51 -17.88 6.93
N TYR A 8 -6.44 -17.90 6.13
CA TYR A 8 -6.15 -16.83 5.15
C TYR A 8 -6.30 -17.29 3.69
N GLY A 9 -7.28 -18.17 3.45
CA GLY A 9 -7.66 -18.63 2.12
C GLY A 9 -6.72 -19.67 1.51
N SER A 10 -7.21 -20.37 0.46
CA SER A 10 -6.41 -21.23 -0.40
C SER A 10 -5.55 -20.41 -1.38
N GLY A 11 -5.19 -19.19 -1.00
CA GLY A 11 -4.41 -18.26 -1.79
C GLY A 11 -3.18 -18.94 -2.36
N ARG A 12 -2.99 -18.85 -3.67
CA ARG A 12 -1.75 -19.31 -4.29
C ARG A 12 -0.62 -18.44 -3.73
N HIS A 13 0.14 -19.02 -2.79
CA HIS A 13 1.42 -18.43 -2.40
C HIS A 13 2.31 -18.47 -3.63
N ILE A 14 2.40 -17.37 -4.35
CA ILE A 14 3.39 -17.21 -5.39
C ILE A 14 4.70 -16.89 -4.66
N ARG A 15 5.29 -17.89 -4.01
CA ARG A 15 6.71 -17.86 -3.69
C ARG A 15 7.43 -18.15 -4.99
N ASN A 16 7.90 -17.14 -5.63
CA ASN A 16 8.85 -17.30 -6.71
C ASN A 16 10.23 -17.58 -6.09
N TYR A 17 10.53 -18.84 -5.76
CA TYR A 17 11.90 -19.29 -5.61
C TYR A 17 12.47 -19.43 -7.03
N ILE A 18 13.26 -18.49 -7.46
CA ILE A 18 14.10 -18.65 -8.63
C ILE A 18 15.51 -18.93 -8.10
N GLU A 19 15.93 -20.22 -8.23
CA GLU A 19 17.33 -20.67 -8.08
C GLU A 19 18.14 -20.05 -6.93
N GLY A 20 17.64 -20.16 -5.67
CA GLY A 20 18.41 -19.82 -4.49
C GLY A 20 18.41 -18.33 -4.10
N THR A 21 17.69 -17.48 -4.81
CA THR A 21 17.54 -16.05 -4.48
C THR A 21 16.34 -15.84 -3.56
N LEU A 22 16.56 -15.15 -2.43
CA LEU A 22 15.51 -14.79 -1.48
C LEU A 22 14.59 -13.78 -2.17
N ILE A 23 13.32 -14.15 -2.40
CA ILE A 23 12.37 -13.19 -2.96
C ILE A 23 11.86 -12.31 -1.84
N ASN A 24 12.05 -11.03 -1.99
CA ASN A 24 11.76 -10.03 -0.99
C ASN A 24 10.29 -9.61 -0.94
N TYR A 25 9.38 -10.30 -1.63
CA TYR A 25 7.94 -10.04 -1.55
C TYR A 25 7.12 -11.32 -1.78
N THR A 26 5.88 -11.33 -1.30
CA THR A 26 4.90 -12.39 -1.60
C THR A 26 3.54 -11.77 -1.88
N ILE A 27 2.71 -12.49 -2.65
CA ILE A 27 1.34 -12.07 -2.97
C ILE A 27 0.38 -13.15 -2.46
N ILE A 28 -0.58 -12.75 -1.66
CA ILE A 28 -1.66 -13.59 -1.16
C ILE A 28 -2.94 -13.15 -1.87
N GLU A 29 -3.45 -13.98 -2.77
CA GLU A 29 -4.75 -13.75 -3.41
C GLU A 29 -5.89 -14.20 -2.49
N ASP A 30 -7.06 -13.58 -2.64
CA ASP A 30 -8.26 -13.88 -1.83
C ASP A 30 -7.98 -13.82 -0.32
N PHE A 31 -7.28 -12.76 0.11
CA PHE A 31 -6.77 -12.60 1.48
C PHE A 31 -7.89 -12.52 2.52
N LEU A 32 -8.96 -11.77 2.23
CA LEU A 32 -10.13 -11.65 3.08
C LEU A 32 -11.28 -12.48 2.51
N ASP A 33 -12.30 -12.75 3.33
CA ASP A 33 -13.61 -13.09 2.78
C ASP A 33 -14.02 -12.05 1.74
N PRO A 34 -14.49 -12.45 0.53
CA PRO A 34 -14.77 -11.51 -0.56
C PRO A 34 -15.80 -10.44 -0.20
N GLU A 35 -16.79 -10.78 0.63
CA GLU A 35 -17.81 -9.84 1.07
C GLU A 35 -17.22 -8.83 2.06
N HIS A 36 -16.38 -9.28 2.98
CA HIS A 36 -15.64 -8.38 3.89
C HIS A 36 -14.73 -7.42 3.10
N ALA A 37 -14.00 -7.92 2.10
CA ALA A 37 -13.18 -7.07 1.23
C ALA A 37 -14.00 -5.97 0.53
N ARG A 38 -15.20 -6.30 0.00
CA ARG A 38 -16.11 -5.31 -0.61
C ARG A 38 -16.63 -4.29 0.41
N GLN A 39 -16.98 -4.73 1.60
CA GLN A 39 -17.42 -3.83 2.67
C GLN A 39 -16.32 -2.85 3.05
N VAL A 40 -15.06 -3.29 3.16
CA VAL A 40 -13.91 -2.42 3.40
C VAL A 40 -13.74 -1.42 2.26
N ALA A 41 -13.78 -1.90 1.00
CA ALA A 41 -13.67 -1.04 -0.18
C ALA A 41 -14.75 0.04 -0.23
N ASN A 42 -16.02 -0.33 0.07
CA ASN A 42 -17.15 0.60 0.08
C ASN A 42 -17.01 1.67 1.17
N ILE A 43 -16.59 1.29 2.39
CA ILE A 43 -16.32 2.25 3.46
C ILE A 43 -15.25 3.25 3.04
N ILE A 44 -14.20 2.78 2.37
CA ILE A 44 -13.14 3.64 1.86
C ILE A 44 -13.66 4.57 0.76
N LYS A 45 -14.47 4.07 -0.18
CA LYS A 45 -15.08 4.87 -1.27
C LYS A 45 -16.04 5.95 -0.75
N ASP A 46 -16.86 5.60 0.24
CA ASP A 46 -17.94 6.44 0.74
C ASP A 46 -17.47 7.47 1.78
N ASP A 47 -16.24 7.33 2.31
CA ASP A 47 -15.69 8.28 3.26
C ASP A 47 -15.48 9.65 2.59
N THR A 48 -15.97 10.70 3.22
CA THR A 48 -15.84 12.08 2.76
C THR A 48 -14.66 12.81 3.38
N ASN A 49 -14.00 12.20 4.38
CA ASN A 49 -12.90 12.81 5.13
C ASN A 49 -11.55 12.41 4.54
N TRP A 50 -11.30 12.83 3.31
CA TRP A 50 -10.04 12.57 2.63
C TRP A 50 -9.06 13.72 2.78
N VAL A 51 -7.81 13.37 3.03
CA VAL A 51 -6.68 14.29 3.01
C VAL A 51 -5.88 14.06 1.74
N HIS A 52 -5.73 15.10 0.92
CA HIS A 52 -4.79 15.07 -0.18
C HIS A 52 -3.36 15.15 0.36
N VAL A 53 -2.54 14.17 0.04
CA VAL A 53 -1.16 14.09 0.49
C VAL A 53 -0.24 14.18 -0.71
N TYR A 54 0.68 15.13 -0.64
CA TYR A 54 1.74 15.34 -1.63
C TYR A 54 3.08 15.30 -0.93
N LYS A 55 4.08 14.78 -1.58
CA LYS A 55 5.45 15.01 -1.20
C LYS A 55 6.20 15.59 -2.40
N THR A 56 6.78 16.75 -2.19
CA THR A 56 7.76 17.34 -3.10
C THR A 56 9.00 17.64 -2.27
N ASN A 57 10.17 17.35 -2.79
CA ASN A 57 11.40 17.55 -2.04
C ASN A 57 11.93 18.98 -2.18
N LYS A 58 11.24 19.95 -1.62
CA LYS A 58 11.91 21.15 -1.14
C LYS A 58 12.25 20.90 0.31
N LYS A 59 13.52 20.51 0.59
CA LYS A 59 14.16 20.42 1.90
C LYS A 59 13.18 20.54 3.09
N HIS A 60 12.89 19.41 3.74
CA HIS A 60 12.39 19.36 5.13
C HIS A 60 10.90 19.52 5.39
N ASN A 61 10.00 18.85 4.69
CA ASN A 61 8.77 18.30 5.31
C ASN A 61 7.84 17.77 4.20
N PRO A 62 7.20 16.62 4.38
CA PRO A 62 6.04 16.30 3.57
C PRO A 62 5.01 17.40 3.83
N VAL A 63 4.66 18.15 2.81
CA VAL A 63 3.54 19.09 2.93
C VAL A 63 2.27 18.25 2.87
N GLU A 64 1.76 17.86 4.03
CA GLU A 64 0.40 17.36 4.14
C GLU A 64 -0.54 18.52 3.87
N LEU A 65 -1.03 18.62 2.65
CA LEU A 65 -2.06 19.61 2.32
C LEU A 65 -3.42 19.00 2.61
N SER A 66 -3.90 19.19 3.82
CA SER A 66 -5.25 18.88 4.24
C SER A 66 -6.27 19.85 3.66
N HIS A 67 -6.35 20.02 2.34
CA HIS A 67 -7.41 20.84 1.76
C HIS A 67 -7.70 20.41 0.31
N SER A 68 -8.98 20.32 -0.02
CA SER A 68 -9.44 20.38 -1.39
C SER A 68 -8.86 21.65 -2.04
N PHE A 69 -8.21 21.52 -3.19
CA PHE A 69 -7.72 22.70 -3.93
C PHE A 69 -8.87 23.67 -4.16
N LYS A 70 -8.79 24.81 -3.52
CA LYS A 70 -9.81 25.85 -3.66
C LYS A 70 -9.72 26.62 -4.99
N ASP A 71 -8.60 26.45 -5.72
CA ASP A 71 -8.31 27.30 -6.87
C ASP A 71 -7.45 26.54 -7.92
N LYS A 72 -7.73 26.81 -9.21
CA LYS A 72 -6.98 26.28 -10.35
C LYS A 72 -5.49 26.66 -10.34
N LYS A 73 -5.15 27.82 -9.79
CA LYS A 73 -3.78 28.35 -9.72
C LYS A 73 -2.96 27.52 -8.74
N GLU A 74 -3.53 27.19 -7.59
CA GLU A 74 -2.87 26.36 -6.57
C GLU A 74 -2.60 24.95 -7.13
N ARG A 75 -3.59 24.35 -7.82
CA ARG A 75 -3.42 23.04 -8.50
C ARG A 75 -2.29 23.07 -9.51
N SER A 76 -2.23 24.10 -10.37
CA SER A 76 -1.18 24.25 -11.39
C SER A 76 0.21 24.42 -10.76
N THR A 77 0.32 25.20 -9.70
CA THR A 77 1.57 25.39 -8.96
C THR A 77 2.09 24.07 -8.38
N GLN A 78 1.21 23.27 -7.82
CA GLN A 78 1.60 21.99 -7.23
C GLN A 78 1.95 20.94 -8.27
N GLN A 79 1.25 20.89 -9.41
CA GLN A 79 1.64 20.03 -10.52
C GLN A 79 3.05 20.34 -11.03
N ASN A 80 3.37 21.65 -11.16
CA ASN A 80 4.71 22.08 -11.55
C ASN A 80 5.78 21.66 -10.52
N LEU A 81 5.49 21.77 -9.22
CA LEU A 81 6.40 21.33 -8.16
C LEU A 81 6.62 19.81 -8.17
N LEU A 82 5.56 19.02 -8.36
CA LEU A 82 5.65 17.58 -8.50
C LEU A 82 6.51 17.19 -9.71
N GLN A 83 6.29 17.84 -10.86
CA GLN A 83 7.07 17.61 -12.06
C GLN A 83 8.55 17.96 -11.88
N GLN A 84 8.85 19.09 -11.25
CA GLN A 84 10.22 19.49 -10.92
C GLN A 84 10.92 18.48 -10.00
N SER A 85 10.22 17.97 -8.98
CA SER A 85 10.76 16.96 -8.06
C SER A 85 11.05 15.64 -8.79
N LEU A 86 10.15 15.20 -9.68
CA LEU A 86 10.39 14.01 -10.51
C LEU A 86 11.60 14.17 -11.43
N MET A 87 11.77 15.35 -12.04
CA MET A 87 12.92 15.64 -12.90
C MET A 87 14.25 15.72 -12.14
N SER A 88 14.21 15.85 -10.81
CA SER A 88 15.37 15.90 -9.94
C SER A 88 15.61 14.58 -9.21
N ASP A 89 14.99 13.47 -9.64
CA ASP A 89 15.04 12.14 -9.03
C ASP A 89 14.72 12.13 -7.51
N GLU A 90 13.86 13.05 -7.09
CA GLU A 90 13.46 13.17 -5.70
C GLU A 90 12.20 12.36 -5.42
N PHE A 91 12.16 11.65 -4.27
CA PHE A 91 10.97 10.92 -3.87
C PHE A 91 9.76 11.85 -3.78
N THR A 92 8.80 11.64 -4.65
CA THR A 92 7.58 12.44 -4.73
C THR A 92 6.36 11.54 -4.89
N PHE A 93 5.22 11.99 -4.38
CA PHE A 93 3.96 11.28 -4.55
C PHE A 93 2.76 12.24 -4.50
N LYS A 94 1.65 11.72 -5.02
CA LYS A 94 0.34 12.33 -4.94
C LYS A 94 -0.70 11.23 -4.74
N GLN A 95 -1.51 11.35 -3.69
CA GLN A 95 -2.62 10.45 -3.39
C GLN A 95 -3.58 11.10 -2.40
N LYS A 96 -4.72 10.47 -2.17
CA LYS A 96 -5.59 10.77 -1.04
C LYS A 96 -5.39 9.73 0.06
N ARG A 97 -5.45 10.16 1.32
CA ARG A 97 -5.48 9.27 2.48
C ARG A 97 -6.75 9.48 3.28
N MET A 98 -7.34 8.40 3.75
CA MET A 98 -8.50 8.44 4.63
C MET A 98 -8.07 8.94 6.01
N ALA A 99 -8.84 9.85 6.60
CA ALA A 99 -8.64 10.28 7.97
C ALA A 99 -8.80 9.08 8.92
N ARG A 100 -8.08 9.10 10.05
CA ARG A 100 -8.21 8.02 11.05
C ARG A 100 -9.64 7.95 11.58
N HIS A 101 -10.20 6.76 11.58
CA HIS A 101 -11.45 6.47 12.27
C HIS A 101 -11.22 6.59 13.80
N ARG A 102 -12.31 6.89 14.54
CA ARG A 102 -12.28 6.90 16.01
C ARG A 102 -12.00 5.49 16.51
N GLU A 103 -11.27 5.34 17.61
CA GLU A 103 -10.95 4.05 18.24
C GLU A 103 -12.19 3.20 18.56
N THR A 104 -13.34 3.85 18.79
CA THR A 104 -14.63 3.18 19.06
C THR A 104 -15.37 2.71 17.79
N CYS A 105 -14.84 3.02 16.60
CA CYS A 105 -15.46 2.59 15.35
C CYS A 105 -15.45 1.06 15.19
N ARG A 106 -16.53 0.50 14.66
CA ARG A 106 -16.69 -0.95 14.42
C ARG A 106 -17.04 -1.26 12.96
N CYS A 107 -16.71 -0.37 12.04
CA CYS A 107 -16.92 -0.61 10.62
C CYS A 107 -15.97 -1.69 10.08
N ALA A 108 -16.22 -2.21 8.88
CA ALA A 108 -15.40 -3.26 8.27
C ALA A 108 -13.92 -2.87 8.11
N TYR A 109 -13.62 -1.58 7.85
CA TYR A 109 -12.23 -1.10 7.82
C TYR A 109 -11.55 -1.22 9.21
N CYS A 110 -12.24 -0.83 10.27
CA CYS A 110 -11.68 -0.96 11.63
C CYS A 110 -11.56 -2.43 12.07
N SER A 111 -12.49 -3.30 11.64
CA SER A 111 -12.40 -4.74 11.86
C SER A 111 -11.20 -5.33 11.09
N LEU A 112 -10.96 -4.95 9.84
CA LEU A 112 -9.75 -5.33 9.10
C LEU A 112 -8.48 -5.04 9.91
N ILE A 113 -8.37 -3.84 10.48
CA ILE A 113 -7.19 -3.46 11.25
C ILE A 113 -7.11 -4.27 12.55
N ASN A 114 -8.17 -4.27 13.36
CA ASN A 114 -8.12 -4.80 14.72
C ASN A 114 -8.22 -6.33 14.77
N ASP A 115 -9.05 -6.93 13.92
CA ASP A 115 -9.38 -8.34 14.01
C ASP A 115 -8.60 -9.21 13.02
N THR A 116 -7.92 -8.57 12.04
CA THR A 116 -7.08 -9.26 11.05
C THR A 116 -5.62 -8.84 11.16
N LEU A 117 -5.30 -7.58 10.84
CA LEU A 117 -3.90 -7.12 10.73
C LEU A 117 -3.17 -7.03 12.07
N LEU A 118 -3.88 -6.82 13.18
CA LEU A 118 -3.36 -6.83 14.55
C LEU A 118 -3.58 -8.17 15.26
N SER A 119 -4.18 -9.17 14.60
CA SER A 119 -4.39 -10.47 15.24
C SER A 119 -3.08 -11.23 15.47
N SER A 120 -3.00 -11.95 16.58
CA SER A 120 -1.86 -12.81 16.87
C SER A 120 -1.58 -13.83 15.76
N ASP A 121 -2.64 -14.38 15.16
CA ASP A 121 -2.54 -15.36 14.09
C ASP A 121 -1.89 -14.78 12.83
N PHE A 122 -2.22 -13.53 12.47
CA PHE A 122 -1.63 -12.87 11.31
C PHE A 122 -0.18 -12.43 11.60
N ILE A 123 0.10 -11.96 12.80
CA ILE A 123 1.46 -11.61 13.22
C ILE A 123 2.36 -12.86 13.20
N GLU A 124 1.95 -13.99 13.81
CA GLU A 124 2.66 -15.26 13.74
C GLU A 124 2.90 -15.73 12.29
N TYR A 125 1.91 -15.52 11.43
CA TYR A 125 2.05 -15.80 10.00
C TYR A 125 3.13 -14.94 9.33
N LEU A 126 3.15 -13.61 9.60
CA LEU A 126 4.17 -12.69 9.10
C LEU A 126 5.56 -13.07 9.62
N GLU A 127 5.69 -13.38 10.90
CA GLU A 127 6.94 -13.81 11.55
C GLU A 127 7.49 -15.08 10.91
N THR A 128 6.59 -16.03 10.62
CA THR A 128 6.96 -17.27 9.93
C THR A 128 7.45 -17.01 8.49
N LEU A 129 6.81 -16.10 7.77
CA LEU A 129 7.19 -15.77 6.39
C LEU A 129 8.48 -14.96 6.30
N SER A 130 8.67 -14.01 7.20
CA SER A 130 9.81 -13.09 7.21
C SER A 130 11.04 -13.65 7.93
N ASN A 131 10.86 -14.69 8.75
CA ASN A 131 11.84 -15.19 9.72
C ASN A 131 12.27 -14.10 10.74
N LEU A 132 11.35 -13.17 11.04
CA LEU A 132 11.49 -12.17 12.10
C LEU A 132 10.68 -12.57 13.31
N GLN A 133 10.86 -11.89 14.44
CA GLN A 133 10.13 -12.12 15.69
C GLN A 133 9.73 -10.79 16.30
N ASP A 134 8.69 -10.82 17.16
CA ASP A 134 8.19 -9.65 17.89
C ASP A 134 7.76 -8.50 16.98
N LEU A 135 7.00 -8.82 15.93
CA LEU A 135 6.49 -7.83 14.96
C LEU A 135 5.27 -7.09 15.50
N ASP A 136 5.31 -5.76 15.43
CA ASP A 136 4.19 -4.87 15.71
C ASP A 136 3.78 -4.05 14.50
N LEU A 137 2.47 -3.82 14.33
CA LEU A 137 1.94 -2.90 13.33
C LEU A 137 2.21 -1.45 13.74
N ILE A 138 3.14 -0.79 13.07
CA ILE A 138 3.59 0.57 13.41
C ILE A 138 2.71 1.64 12.81
N SER A 139 2.26 1.44 11.58
CA SER A 139 1.44 2.43 10.86
C SER A 139 0.58 1.77 9.80
N HIS A 140 -0.60 2.34 9.57
CA HIS A 140 -1.49 1.93 8.49
C HIS A 140 -2.33 3.12 8.00
N PHE A 141 -2.77 3.07 6.75
CA PHE A 141 -3.73 4.01 6.19
C PHE A 141 -4.44 3.41 4.97
N ALA A 142 -5.67 3.87 4.72
CA ALA A 142 -6.32 3.64 3.44
C ALA A 142 -5.98 4.78 2.48
N SER A 143 -5.76 4.44 1.22
CA SER A 143 -5.44 5.37 0.14
C SER A 143 -6.37 5.21 -1.05
N ILE A 144 -6.65 6.34 -1.70
CA ILE A 144 -7.27 6.41 -3.01
C ILE A 144 -6.27 7.11 -3.94
N PHE A 145 -6.05 6.49 -5.10
CA PHE A 145 -5.27 7.06 -6.18
C PHE A 145 -6.25 7.43 -7.31
N ASP A 146 -6.52 8.70 -7.46
CA ASP A 146 -7.27 9.25 -8.59
C ASP A 146 -6.40 9.25 -9.85
N VAL A 147 -7.02 9.55 -10.99
CA VAL A 147 -6.29 9.77 -12.24
C VAL A 147 -5.17 10.81 -12.04
N GLY A 148 -3.97 10.44 -12.44
CA GLY A 148 -2.75 11.25 -12.26
C GLY A 148 -2.11 11.14 -10.87
N ASP A 149 -2.60 10.27 -9.98
CA ASP A 149 -1.95 9.98 -8.69
C ASP A 149 -0.93 8.86 -8.84
N PHE A 150 0.16 8.94 -8.10
CA PHE A 150 1.32 8.04 -8.20
C PHE A 150 2.19 8.05 -6.93
N LEU A 151 3.11 7.11 -6.85
CA LEU A 151 4.25 7.10 -5.92
C LEU A 151 5.53 6.89 -6.75
N SER A 152 6.49 7.83 -6.70
CA SER A 152 7.76 7.66 -7.41
C SER A 152 8.64 6.61 -6.74
N ILE A 153 9.72 6.21 -7.39
CA ILE A 153 10.68 5.23 -6.89
C ILE A 153 11.21 5.66 -5.52
N HIS A 154 11.18 4.75 -4.55
CA HIS A 154 11.66 4.97 -3.20
C HIS A 154 11.94 3.64 -2.49
N LYS A 155 12.56 3.74 -1.32
CA LYS A 155 12.76 2.65 -0.35
C LYS A 155 12.12 3.02 0.96
N ASP A 156 11.76 2.01 1.75
CA ASP A 156 11.21 2.15 3.11
C ASP A 156 12.18 1.57 4.19
N PRO A 157 13.42 2.12 4.33
CA PRO A 157 14.48 1.49 5.11
C PRO A 157 14.26 1.50 6.63
N LYS A 158 13.17 2.10 7.09
CA LYS A 158 12.83 2.20 8.52
C LYS A 158 11.94 1.07 9.01
N TYR A 159 11.48 0.22 8.11
CA TYR A 159 10.48 -0.81 8.41
C TYR A 159 10.99 -2.18 8.02
N ASP A 160 10.53 -3.21 8.74
CA ASP A 160 10.91 -4.60 8.48
C ASP A 160 9.98 -5.27 7.45
N VAL A 161 8.68 -4.99 7.52
CA VAL A 161 7.68 -5.53 6.57
C VAL A 161 6.73 -4.43 6.15
N ALA A 162 6.54 -4.26 4.84
CA ALA A 162 5.46 -3.45 4.29
C ALA A 162 4.34 -4.33 3.74
N TYR A 163 3.09 -3.86 3.82
CA TYR A 163 1.97 -4.53 3.19
C TYR A 163 1.12 -3.57 2.37
N ILE A 164 0.49 -4.12 1.33
CA ILE A 164 -0.46 -3.40 0.47
C ILE A 164 -1.62 -4.35 0.18
N LEU A 165 -2.79 -4.10 0.77
CA LEU A 165 -4.04 -4.78 0.44
C LEU A 165 -4.75 -4.01 -0.67
N ASN A 166 -4.88 -4.62 -1.84
CA ASN A 166 -5.53 -4.04 -3.00
C ASN A 166 -7.04 -4.32 -2.98
N LEU A 167 -7.86 -3.27 -3.18
CA LEU A 167 -9.31 -3.33 -3.04
C LEU A 167 -10.05 -2.76 -4.27
N SER A 168 -9.39 -2.58 -5.40
CA SER A 168 -10.00 -2.15 -6.67
C SER A 168 -10.47 -3.36 -7.44
N GLU A 169 -11.79 -3.44 -7.73
CA GLU A 169 -12.36 -4.53 -8.54
C GLU A 169 -12.05 -4.31 -10.04
N ASP A 170 -11.96 -5.40 -10.80
CA ASP A 170 -11.79 -5.43 -12.26
C ASP A 170 -10.65 -4.55 -12.82
N TRP A 171 -9.58 -4.36 -12.03
CA TRP A 171 -8.45 -3.54 -12.41
C TRP A 171 -7.64 -4.16 -13.56
N LYS A 172 -7.19 -3.33 -14.50
CA LYS A 172 -6.41 -3.75 -15.68
C LYS A 172 -5.06 -3.03 -15.72
N TYR A 173 -4.09 -3.62 -16.40
CA TYR A 173 -2.77 -3.00 -16.58
C TYR A 173 -2.82 -1.63 -17.25
N GLU A 174 -3.75 -1.43 -18.19
CA GLU A 174 -3.96 -0.19 -18.94
C GLU A 174 -4.43 0.98 -18.04
N TYR A 175 -4.96 0.65 -16.86
CA TYR A 175 -5.39 1.67 -15.87
C TYR A 175 -4.23 2.24 -15.06
N GLY A 176 -3.01 1.68 -15.17
CA GLY A 176 -1.88 2.09 -14.35
C GLY A 176 -2.08 1.77 -12.88
N GLY A 177 -1.49 2.56 -11.98
CA GLY A 177 -1.60 2.31 -10.53
C GLY A 177 -0.97 0.98 -10.11
N CYS A 178 -0.15 0.35 -10.94
CA CYS A 178 0.53 -0.90 -10.64
C CYS A 178 1.71 -0.66 -9.70
N LEU A 179 1.89 -1.55 -8.73
CA LEU A 179 3.10 -1.59 -7.93
C LEU A 179 4.22 -2.23 -8.77
N THR A 180 5.36 -1.57 -8.85
CA THR A 180 6.58 -2.15 -9.42
C THR A 180 7.61 -2.29 -8.32
N VAL A 181 8.16 -3.48 -8.18
CA VAL A 181 9.22 -3.82 -7.22
C VAL A 181 10.48 -4.16 -8.02
N PHE A 182 11.62 -3.61 -7.61
CA PHE A 182 12.92 -3.91 -8.19
C PHE A 182 13.60 -4.97 -7.32
N ASP A 183 13.70 -6.17 -7.87
CA ASP A 183 14.43 -7.28 -7.27
C ASP A 183 15.62 -7.60 -8.18
N ASP A 184 16.84 -7.54 -7.64
CA ASP A 184 18.08 -7.74 -8.41
C ASP A 184 18.11 -6.98 -9.76
N GLU A 185 17.78 -5.68 -9.72
CA GLU A 185 17.70 -4.80 -10.90
C GLU A 185 16.62 -5.16 -11.93
N ARG A 186 15.79 -6.16 -11.64
CA ARG A 186 14.67 -6.54 -12.53
C ARG A 186 13.36 -6.02 -11.99
N PRO A 187 12.65 -5.16 -12.75
CA PRO A 187 11.34 -4.69 -12.33
C PRO A 187 10.30 -5.79 -12.48
N THR A 188 9.56 -6.06 -11.40
CA THR A 188 8.34 -6.88 -11.45
C THR A 188 7.13 -6.00 -11.27
N VAL A 189 6.22 -6.01 -12.24
CA VAL A 189 4.98 -5.24 -12.22
C VAL A 189 3.87 -6.08 -11.62
N ILE A 190 3.29 -5.61 -10.52
CA ILE A 190 2.22 -6.27 -9.78
C ILE A 190 0.92 -5.51 -10.02
N LEU A 191 -0.05 -6.18 -10.65
CA LEU A 191 -1.40 -5.65 -10.84
C LEU A 191 -2.09 -5.55 -9.47
N PRO A 192 -2.76 -4.42 -9.12
CA PRO A 192 -3.53 -4.31 -7.89
C PRO A 192 -4.85 -5.11 -8.00
N LYS A 193 -4.74 -6.43 -8.04
CA LYS A 193 -5.89 -7.35 -8.09
C LYS A 193 -6.74 -7.21 -6.83
N PHE A 194 -8.06 -7.17 -7.00
CA PHE A 194 -9.00 -7.11 -5.86
C PHE A 194 -8.73 -8.21 -4.85
N ASN A 195 -8.77 -7.84 -3.56
CA ASN A 195 -8.56 -8.74 -2.43
C ASN A 195 -7.20 -9.47 -2.44
N SER A 196 -6.18 -8.85 -3.03
CA SER A 196 -4.80 -9.35 -2.98
C SER A 196 -3.96 -8.56 -1.98
N LEU A 197 -3.26 -9.27 -1.11
CA LEU A 197 -2.29 -8.70 -0.17
C LEU A 197 -0.89 -8.92 -0.72
N VAL A 198 -0.17 -7.84 -0.94
CA VAL A 198 1.27 -7.85 -1.23
C VAL A 198 2.01 -7.60 0.07
N LEU A 199 2.93 -8.49 0.43
CA LEU A 199 3.86 -8.35 1.54
C LEU A 199 5.25 -8.13 0.96
N MET A 200 5.95 -7.09 1.38
CA MET A 200 7.36 -6.84 1.05
C MET A 200 8.20 -6.98 2.32
N PHE A 201 9.20 -7.86 2.29
CA PHE A 201 10.14 -8.08 3.38
C PHE A 201 11.33 -7.16 3.14
N LEU A 202 11.36 -6.07 3.90
CA LEU A 202 12.32 -5.00 3.71
C LEU A 202 13.63 -5.40 4.40
N GLU A 203 14.65 -5.63 3.61
CA GLU A 203 16.02 -5.77 4.13
C GLU A 203 16.46 -4.43 4.75
N PRO A 204 17.54 -4.37 5.55
CA PRO A 204 17.97 -3.12 6.18
C PRO A 204 18.12 -1.93 5.23
N GLU A 205 18.41 -2.19 3.95
CA GLU A 205 18.52 -1.17 2.91
C GLU A 205 17.19 -0.80 2.23
N GLY A 206 16.13 -1.58 2.48
CA GLY A 206 14.84 -1.45 1.81
C GLY A 206 14.87 -1.94 0.36
N ILE A 207 13.70 -2.18 -0.21
CA ILE A 207 13.50 -2.59 -1.61
C ILE A 207 13.02 -1.38 -2.40
N GLU A 208 13.65 -1.11 -3.53
CA GLU A 208 13.16 -0.07 -4.44
C GLU A 208 11.83 -0.47 -5.04
N HIS A 209 10.86 0.43 -4.93
CA HIS A 209 9.53 0.21 -5.48
C HIS A 209 8.83 1.53 -5.81
N TYR A 210 7.80 1.47 -6.64
CA TYR A 210 6.96 2.60 -6.97
C TYR A 210 5.54 2.17 -7.35
N VAL A 211 4.61 3.12 -7.35
CA VAL A 211 3.26 2.93 -7.91
C VAL A 211 3.13 3.82 -9.13
N SER A 212 2.91 3.21 -10.31
CA SER A 212 2.74 3.95 -11.56
C SER A 212 1.53 4.88 -11.49
N GLU A 213 1.55 5.92 -12.32
CA GLU A 213 0.43 6.86 -12.42
C GLU A 213 -0.87 6.14 -12.82
N VAL A 214 -1.97 6.50 -12.17
CA VAL A 214 -3.30 6.05 -12.58
C VAL A 214 -3.71 6.77 -13.86
N SER A 215 -3.97 5.98 -14.88
CA SER A 215 -4.28 6.43 -16.25
C SER A 215 -5.68 7.06 -16.33
N GLN A 216 -5.88 7.93 -17.31
CA GLN A 216 -7.21 8.46 -17.68
C GLN A 216 -8.18 7.39 -18.17
N LEU A 217 -7.70 6.19 -18.47
CA LEU A 217 -8.54 5.04 -18.87
C LEU A 217 -9.16 4.32 -17.68
N ALA A 218 -8.69 4.59 -16.45
CA ALA A 218 -9.25 3.99 -15.26
C ALA A 218 -10.68 4.48 -15.02
N PRO A 219 -11.67 3.57 -14.92
CA PRO A 219 -13.07 3.97 -14.73
C PRO A 219 -13.35 4.48 -13.32
N GLU A 220 -12.54 4.05 -12.36
CA GLU A 220 -12.64 4.38 -10.93
C GLU A 220 -11.24 4.58 -10.34
N PRO A 221 -11.13 5.24 -9.17
CA PRO A 221 -9.86 5.34 -8.45
C PRO A 221 -9.33 3.98 -8.00
N ARG A 222 -8.00 3.85 -7.90
CA ARG A 222 -7.36 2.71 -7.23
C ARG A 222 -7.47 2.86 -5.73
N ILE A 223 -7.91 1.80 -5.05
CA ILE A 223 -8.06 1.74 -3.60
C ILE A 223 -7.10 0.73 -3.01
N ALA A 224 -6.41 1.11 -1.94
CA ALA A 224 -5.56 0.21 -1.17
C ALA A 224 -5.54 0.57 0.31
N VAL A 225 -5.23 -0.44 1.15
CA VAL A 225 -4.83 -0.25 2.54
C VAL A 225 -3.38 -0.66 2.65
N SER A 226 -2.54 0.24 3.14
CA SER A 226 -1.10 0.03 3.27
C SER A 226 -0.62 0.28 4.69
N GLY A 227 0.49 -0.34 5.06
CA GLY A 227 1.11 -0.13 6.36
C GLY A 227 2.41 -0.89 6.51
N TRP A 228 2.96 -0.81 7.73
CA TRP A 228 4.27 -1.34 8.05
C TRP A 228 4.32 -1.98 9.43
N TYR A 229 5.09 -3.06 9.51
CA TYR A 229 5.44 -3.74 10.75
C TYR A 229 6.94 -3.56 11.02
N ASN A 230 7.28 -3.44 12.30
CA ASN A 230 8.66 -3.47 12.76
C ASN A 230 8.79 -4.43 13.93
N ARG A 231 10.00 -4.95 14.10
CA ARG A 231 10.39 -5.62 15.33
C ARG A 231 10.39 -4.62 16.48
N ASN A 232 9.89 -5.06 17.64
CA ASN A 232 10.07 -4.30 18.87
C ASN A 232 11.56 -4.19 19.20
N SER A 233 12.05 -2.94 19.28
CA SER A 233 13.40 -2.70 19.80
C SER A 233 13.39 -3.00 21.30
N SER A 234 14.00 -4.13 21.69
CA SER A 234 14.26 -4.48 23.09
C SER A 234 15.20 -3.48 23.74
#